data_7fe93f9b3adbc2c8ffae07955d385864
#
_entry.id   7fe93f9b3adbc2c8ffae07955d385864
#
_cell.length_a   1.000
_cell.length_b   1.000
_cell.length_c   1.000
_cell.angle_alpha   90.00
_cell.angle_beta   90.00
_cell.angle_gamma   90.00
#
_symmetry.space_group_name_H-M   'P 1'
#
loop_
_entity.id
_entity.type
_entity.pdbx_description
1 polymer ?
#
loop_
_entity_poly.entity_id
_entity_poly.type
_entity_poly.pdbx_seq_one_letter_code
_entity_poly.pdbx_strand_id
1 'polypeptide(L)'
;MVAYLDVAATTRVDPRVADVVLHWMTEDFGNAGSRTHEYGTRAKKAVQEARTFLAGTVGAKTEEVIFTSGATESNNIALLGMAPYGEKNQRRHIITSAIEHKAVIEPLVHLQSKGFEVDFLEPGLSGRIATESVLEKLRPDTLLVSLMHVNNETGVIQPVAELAEELRGTPTYFHVDAAQGYGKLPEDLKAPIDMISISGHKVGAPKGVGALVTRRRGWDKTPLEPIMFGGGQERKLRPGTLAVPLIMGLYEAAKVFQEGQPRWEREALAMRERMLAALGKTRFHINGDADHSVPHILNVTFDGLNAEALIVRVKDQVAVATGSACTSASYTPSHVLTAMGLPDGVANNGLRFSWFPSQVADFDPEEFAATVVRMQPDAP
;
A
#
# COMPACT_ATOMS: atom_id res chain seq x y z
N MET A 1 -6.04 9.98 -26.05
CA MET A 1 -5.66 10.46 -24.67
C MET A 1 -4.37 9.77 -24.26
N VAL A 2 -3.55 10.42 -23.42
CA VAL A 2 -2.37 9.74 -22.84
C VAL A 2 -2.84 8.61 -21.93
N ALA A 3 -2.36 7.40 -22.15
CA ALA A 3 -2.71 6.25 -21.31
C ALA A 3 -2.07 6.40 -19.91
N TYR A 4 -2.85 6.12 -18.85
CA TYR A 4 -2.37 6.28 -17.47
C TYR A 4 -1.93 4.92 -16.90
N LEU A 5 -0.62 4.67 -16.87
CA LEU A 5 0.01 3.46 -16.34
C LEU A 5 0.79 3.73 -15.04
N ASP A 6 0.19 4.53 -14.13
CA ASP A 6 0.78 4.86 -12.83
C ASP A 6 -0.22 4.72 -11.66
N VAL A 7 -1.06 3.68 -11.70
CA VAL A 7 -2.07 3.45 -10.65
C VAL A 7 -1.46 3.09 -9.28
N ALA A 8 -0.23 2.61 -9.25
CA ALA A 8 0.50 2.40 -8.00
C ALA A 8 0.78 3.73 -7.26
N ALA A 9 0.85 4.87 -7.98
CA ALA A 9 0.91 6.19 -7.36
C ALA A 9 -0.48 6.64 -6.86
N THR A 10 -1.52 6.56 -7.70
CA THR A 10 -2.91 6.86 -7.32
C THR A 10 -3.86 6.35 -8.40
N THR A 11 -5.08 5.97 -8.02
CA THR A 11 -6.12 5.60 -8.98
C THR A 11 -7.06 6.77 -9.26
N ARG A 12 -7.74 6.73 -10.41
CA ARG A 12 -8.90 7.57 -10.68
C ARG A 12 -10.03 7.17 -9.72
N VAL A 13 -10.75 8.14 -9.21
CA VAL A 13 -11.98 7.88 -8.43
C VAL A 13 -13.04 7.31 -9.38
N ASP A 14 -13.70 6.21 -8.97
CA ASP A 14 -14.84 5.65 -9.72
C ASP A 14 -15.98 6.66 -9.73
N PRO A 15 -16.71 6.88 -10.85
CA PRO A 15 -17.83 7.80 -10.90
C PRO A 15 -18.91 7.53 -9.83
N ARG A 16 -19.22 6.27 -9.54
CA ARG A 16 -20.17 5.88 -8.47
C ARG A 16 -19.71 6.37 -7.10
N VAL A 17 -18.41 6.28 -6.85
CA VAL A 17 -17.77 6.78 -5.61
C VAL A 17 -17.85 8.31 -5.55
N ALA A 18 -17.63 9.00 -6.67
CA ALA A 18 -17.70 10.46 -6.73
C ALA A 18 -19.12 10.94 -6.42
N ASP A 19 -20.14 10.28 -6.95
CA ASP A 19 -21.56 10.60 -6.68
C ASP A 19 -21.92 10.42 -5.20
N VAL A 20 -21.45 9.34 -4.56
CA VAL A 20 -21.64 9.09 -3.13
C VAL A 20 -20.95 10.18 -2.30
N VAL A 21 -19.72 10.55 -2.63
CA VAL A 21 -18.99 11.62 -1.92
C VAL A 21 -19.73 12.94 -2.05
N LEU A 22 -20.20 13.30 -3.25
CA LEU A 22 -20.95 14.55 -3.49
C LEU A 22 -22.24 14.56 -2.67
N HIS A 23 -23.02 13.48 -2.67
CA HIS A 23 -24.25 13.35 -1.87
C HIS A 23 -23.98 13.62 -0.38
N TRP A 24 -22.95 13.01 0.20
CA TRP A 24 -22.60 13.22 1.61
C TRP A 24 -21.96 14.59 1.90
N MET A 25 -21.56 15.35 0.88
CA MET A 25 -21.11 16.73 1.03
C MET A 25 -22.25 17.74 0.95
N THR A 26 -23.33 17.45 0.19
CA THR A 26 -24.37 18.42 -0.16
C THR A 26 -25.71 18.11 0.50
N GLU A 27 -26.12 16.85 0.56
CA GLU A 27 -27.44 16.43 1.04
C GLU A 27 -27.38 15.92 2.50
N ASP A 28 -26.59 14.88 2.75
CA ASP A 28 -26.45 14.24 4.07
C ASP A 28 -25.20 14.72 4.84
N PHE A 29 -24.94 16.01 4.81
CA PHE A 29 -23.73 16.68 5.33
C PHE A 29 -23.58 16.64 6.87
N GLY A 30 -24.36 15.83 7.58
CA GLY A 30 -24.40 15.80 9.05
C GLY A 30 -23.08 15.37 9.70
N ASN A 31 -22.78 15.94 10.87
CA ASN A 31 -21.66 15.54 11.69
C ASN A 31 -22.01 14.26 12.48
N ALA A 32 -21.25 13.16 12.29
CA ALA A 32 -21.47 11.88 12.98
C ALA A 32 -21.32 11.96 14.52
N GLY A 33 -20.75 13.04 15.04
CA GLY A 33 -20.66 13.32 16.48
C GLY A 33 -21.91 13.94 17.09
N SER A 34 -22.82 14.47 16.27
CA SER A 34 -24.05 15.11 16.74
C SER A 34 -25.08 14.07 17.19
N ARG A 35 -25.69 14.30 18.36
CA ARG A 35 -26.62 13.35 19.01
C ARG A 35 -28.04 13.80 19.10
N THR A 36 -28.34 15.06 18.73
CA THR A 36 -29.60 15.74 19.03
C THR A 36 -30.52 15.88 17.83
N HIS A 37 -30.07 15.51 16.63
CA HIS A 37 -30.85 15.68 15.40
C HIS A 37 -30.55 14.58 14.38
N GLU A 38 -31.47 14.42 13.44
CA GLU A 38 -31.46 13.32 12.46
C GLU A 38 -30.24 13.34 11.54
N TYR A 39 -29.74 14.50 11.12
CA TYR A 39 -28.54 14.62 10.31
C TYR A 39 -27.32 13.87 10.95
N GLY A 40 -27.11 14.09 12.25
CA GLY A 40 -26.04 13.44 12.99
C GLY A 40 -26.29 11.93 13.12
N THR A 41 -27.53 11.52 13.35
CA THR A 41 -27.91 10.09 13.47
C THR A 41 -27.66 9.36 12.16
N ARG A 42 -28.07 9.94 11.00
CA ARG A 42 -27.81 9.38 9.67
C ARG A 42 -26.31 9.24 9.40
N ALA A 43 -25.55 10.30 9.61
CA ALA A 43 -24.10 10.29 9.42
C ALA A 43 -23.41 9.23 10.30
N LYS A 44 -23.80 9.13 11.58
CA LYS A 44 -23.27 8.11 12.50
C LYS A 44 -23.58 6.68 12.03
N LYS A 45 -24.82 6.43 11.57
CA LYS A 45 -25.24 5.12 11.06
C LYS A 45 -24.41 4.74 9.82
N ALA A 46 -24.27 5.65 8.87
CA ALA A 46 -23.50 5.45 7.65
C ALA A 46 -22.01 5.12 7.94
N VAL A 47 -21.37 5.88 8.83
CA VAL A 47 -20.01 5.60 9.27
C VAL A 47 -19.90 4.20 9.90
N GLN A 48 -20.90 3.77 10.67
CA GLN A 48 -20.90 2.45 11.29
C GLN A 48 -21.09 1.33 10.25
N GLU A 49 -21.94 1.54 9.26
CA GLU A 49 -22.10 0.60 8.12
C GLU A 49 -20.79 0.47 7.31
N ALA A 50 -20.15 1.59 6.98
CA ALA A 50 -18.87 1.62 6.32
C ALA A 50 -17.80 0.86 7.12
N ARG A 51 -17.75 1.07 8.44
CA ARG A 51 -16.82 0.39 9.34
C ARG A 51 -17.05 -1.12 9.38
N THR A 52 -18.30 -1.56 9.46
CA THR A 52 -18.66 -2.99 9.46
C THR A 52 -18.26 -3.66 8.16
N PHE A 53 -18.51 -3.01 7.03
CA PHE A 53 -18.15 -3.55 5.73
C PHE A 53 -16.63 -3.70 5.59
N LEU A 54 -15.87 -2.63 5.89
CA LEU A 54 -14.41 -2.67 5.81
C LEU A 54 -13.80 -3.73 6.73
N ALA A 55 -14.35 -3.88 7.94
CA ALA A 55 -13.95 -4.95 8.85
C ALA A 55 -14.12 -6.33 8.21
N GLY A 56 -15.28 -6.57 7.57
CA GLY A 56 -15.60 -7.82 6.90
C GLY A 56 -14.62 -8.15 5.75
N THR A 57 -14.14 -7.15 5.01
CA THR A 57 -13.20 -7.38 3.88
C THR A 57 -11.87 -8.00 4.30
N VAL A 58 -11.47 -7.82 5.55
CA VAL A 58 -10.21 -8.34 6.11
C VAL A 58 -10.41 -9.32 7.25
N GLY A 59 -11.65 -9.79 7.50
CA GLY A 59 -11.95 -10.73 8.58
C GLY A 59 -11.78 -10.16 10.00
N ALA A 60 -11.92 -8.83 10.15
CA ALA A 60 -11.85 -8.14 11.44
C ALA A 60 -13.25 -7.87 12.01
N LYS A 61 -13.31 -7.44 13.27
CA LYS A 61 -14.55 -6.96 13.91
C LYS A 61 -14.73 -5.48 13.65
N THR A 62 -15.99 -5.03 13.64
CA THR A 62 -16.34 -3.62 13.42
C THR A 62 -15.60 -2.65 14.35
N GLU A 63 -15.45 -3.02 15.61
CA GLU A 63 -14.73 -2.20 16.58
C GLU A 63 -13.20 -2.21 16.41
N GLU A 64 -12.65 -2.98 15.50
CA GLU A 64 -11.20 -3.06 15.22
C GLU A 64 -10.75 -2.15 14.09
N VAL A 65 -11.67 -1.50 13.40
CA VAL A 65 -11.37 -0.53 12.33
C VAL A 65 -11.36 0.90 12.86
N ILE A 66 -10.37 1.67 12.48
CA ILE A 66 -10.18 3.10 12.79
C ILE A 66 -10.00 3.84 11.48
N PHE A 67 -10.82 4.85 11.20
CA PHE A 67 -10.65 5.67 10.01
C PHE A 67 -9.52 6.66 10.17
N THR A 68 -8.71 6.79 9.13
CA THR A 68 -7.53 7.66 9.04
C THR A 68 -7.58 8.47 7.75
N SER A 69 -6.58 9.32 7.52
CA SER A 69 -6.43 10.05 6.25
C SER A 69 -5.75 9.23 5.13
N GLY A 70 -5.26 8.04 5.44
CA GLY A 70 -4.57 7.16 4.50
C GLY A 70 -3.54 6.27 5.18
N ALA A 71 -2.83 5.43 4.39
CA ALA A 71 -1.85 4.49 4.94
C ALA A 71 -0.71 5.19 5.69
N THR A 72 -0.28 6.37 5.28
CA THR A 72 0.78 7.11 5.99
C THR A 72 0.38 7.40 7.45
N GLU A 73 -0.84 7.91 7.69
CA GLU A 73 -1.33 8.13 9.04
C GLU A 73 -1.51 6.80 9.80
N SER A 74 -2.05 5.77 9.13
CA SER A 74 -2.24 4.44 9.71
C SER A 74 -0.93 3.81 10.16
N ASN A 75 0.11 3.85 9.31
CA ASN A 75 1.45 3.34 9.62
C ASN A 75 2.07 4.09 10.82
N ASN A 76 1.96 5.43 10.85
CA ASN A 76 2.45 6.21 11.97
C ASN A 76 1.73 5.87 13.28
N ILE A 77 0.39 5.73 13.26
CA ILE A 77 -0.38 5.31 14.45
C ILE A 77 0.06 3.92 14.90
N ALA A 78 0.23 2.97 13.98
CA ALA A 78 0.63 1.61 14.30
C ALA A 78 2.04 1.57 14.91
N LEU A 79 3.03 2.21 14.27
CA LEU A 79 4.44 2.10 14.65
C LEU A 79 4.74 2.95 15.88
N LEU A 80 4.42 4.25 15.82
CA LEU A 80 4.71 5.16 16.93
C LEU A 80 3.79 4.91 18.14
N GLY A 81 2.54 4.52 17.89
CA GLY A 81 1.60 4.18 18.97
C GLY A 81 1.98 2.94 19.78
N MET A 82 2.79 2.03 19.21
CA MET A 82 3.32 0.85 19.94
C MET A 82 4.52 1.19 20.83
N ALA A 83 5.22 2.29 20.58
CA ALA A 83 6.46 2.61 21.28
C ALA A 83 6.31 2.72 22.82
N PRO A 84 5.28 3.39 23.39
CA PRO A 84 5.11 3.46 24.84
C PRO A 84 4.92 2.09 25.51
N TYR A 85 4.20 1.19 24.83
CA TYR A 85 4.05 -0.19 25.33
C TYR A 85 5.40 -0.93 25.29
N GLY A 86 6.18 -0.76 24.23
CA GLY A 86 7.52 -1.34 24.12
C GLY A 86 8.46 -0.83 25.21
N GLU A 87 8.47 0.47 25.48
CA GLU A 87 9.27 1.09 26.54
C GLU A 87 8.90 0.54 27.93
N LYS A 88 7.60 0.50 28.22
CA LYS A 88 7.09 0.01 29.51
C LYS A 88 7.45 -1.46 29.78
N ASN A 89 7.47 -2.29 28.73
CA ASN A 89 7.70 -3.73 28.83
C ASN A 89 9.13 -4.15 28.45
N GLN A 90 10.04 -3.20 28.27
CA GLN A 90 11.45 -3.44 27.87
C GLN A 90 11.58 -4.23 26.56
N ARG A 91 10.63 -4.00 25.64
CA ARG A 91 10.59 -4.61 24.32
C ARG A 91 10.82 -3.54 23.27
N ARG A 92 12.08 -3.33 22.91
CA ARG A 92 12.49 -2.22 22.03
C ARG A 92 13.06 -2.70 20.69
N HIS A 93 12.94 -3.97 20.38
CA HIS A 93 13.39 -4.51 19.11
C HIS A 93 12.23 -4.55 18.10
N ILE A 94 12.50 -4.13 16.87
CA ILE A 94 11.53 -4.12 15.75
C ILE A 94 12.22 -4.72 14.53
N ILE A 95 11.49 -5.57 13.79
CA ILE A 95 11.95 -6.14 12.53
C ILE A 95 11.11 -5.58 11.39
N THR A 96 11.75 -5.17 10.32
CA THR A 96 11.08 -4.68 9.10
C THR A 96 11.90 -5.00 7.86
N SER A 97 11.41 -4.64 6.66
CA SER A 97 12.18 -4.77 5.44
C SER A 97 12.82 -3.45 5.00
N ALA A 98 13.96 -3.54 4.30
CA ALA A 98 14.62 -2.37 3.71
C ALA A 98 13.86 -1.81 2.49
N ILE A 99 12.84 -2.52 1.99
CA ILE A 99 12.03 -2.14 0.84
C ILE A 99 10.66 -1.55 1.21
N GLU A 100 10.44 -1.23 2.49
CA GLU A 100 9.20 -0.62 2.96
C GLU A 100 8.97 0.77 2.32
N HIS A 101 7.69 1.19 2.29
CA HIS A 101 7.38 2.57 1.96
C HIS A 101 7.96 3.53 3.02
N LYS A 102 8.31 4.75 2.62
CA LYS A 102 8.86 5.77 3.56
C LYS A 102 7.95 6.05 4.76
N ALA A 103 6.64 5.87 4.62
CA ALA A 103 5.68 5.97 5.73
C ALA A 103 5.87 4.91 6.83
N VAL A 104 6.68 3.88 6.58
CA VAL A 104 7.14 2.88 7.55
C VAL A 104 8.59 3.14 7.94
N ILE A 105 9.48 3.35 6.97
CA ILE A 105 10.93 3.57 7.22
C ILE A 105 11.15 4.78 8.13
N GLU A 106 10.59 5.95 7.80
CA GLU A 106 10.85 7.19 8.53
C GLU A 106 10.38 7.15 10.00
N PRO A 107 9.18 6.64 10.33
CA PRO A 107 8.80 6.42 11.73
C PRO A 107 9.74 5.45 12.47
N LEU A 108 10.24 4.39 11.81
CA LEU A 108 11.16 3.45 12.44
C LEU A 108 12.55 4.07 12.66
N VAL A 109 13.07 4.84 11.72
CA VAL A 109 14.30 5.63 11.91
C VAL A 109 14.12 6.63 13.06
N HIS A 110 12.93 7.26 13.16
CA HIS A 110 12.64 8.09 14.33
C HIS A 110 12.69 7.29 15.64
N LEU A 111 12.11 6.08 15.67
CA LEU A 111 12.17 5.22 16.87
C LEU A 111 13.60 4.79 17.21
N GLN A 112 14.47 4.55 16.21
CA GLN A 112 15.90 4.31 16.47
C GLN A 112 16.54 5.48 17.22
N SER A 113 16.20 6.72 16.86
CA SER A 113 16.68 7.91 17.59
C SER A 113 16.16 8.01 19.03
N LYS A 114 15.12 7.22 19.38
CA LYS A 114 14.53 7.10 20.73
C LYS A 114 15.02 5.86 21.49
N GLY A 115 16.00 5.12 20.94
CA GLY A 115 16.61 3.98 21.60
C GLY A 115 15.88 2.64 21.33
N PHE A 116 15.09 2.56 20.26
CA PHE A 116 14.66 1.30 19.70
C PHE A 116 15.73 0.73 18.78
N GLU A 117 15.84 -0.58 18.73
CA GLU A 117 16.68 -1.31 17.78
C GLU A 117 15.81 -1.79 16.61
N VAL A 118 16.20 -1.50 15.38
CA VAL A 118 15.42 -1.86 14.20
C VAL A 118 16.30 -2.64 13.22
N ASP A 119 15.92 -3.89 12.95
CA ASP A 119 16.51 -4.72 11.90
C ASP A 119 15.78 -4.47 10.58
N PHE A 120 16.49 -3.92 9.60
CA PHE A 120 16.01 -3.75 8.22
C PHE A 120 16.50 -4.94 7.38
N LEU A 121 15.60 -5.86 7.04
CA LEU A 121 15.95 -7.06 6.27
C LEU A 121 16.07 -6.73 4.79
N GLU A 122 17.13 -7.22 4.16
CA GLU A 122 17.34 -7.10 2.72
C GLU A 122 16.67 -8.28 1.99
N PRO A 123 15.85 -8.03 0.95
CA PRO A 123 15.08 -9.08 0.28
C PRO A 123 15.89 -9.86 -0.76
N GLY A 124 17.13 -9.44 -1.06
CA GLY A 124 17.89 -9.95 -2.20
C GLY A 124 17.24 -9.62 -3.56
N LEU A 125 17.74 -10.21 -4.62
CA LEU A 125 17.32 -9.89 -6.01
C LEU A 125 15.85 -10.20 -6.30
N SER A 126 15.23 -11.11 -5.55
CA SER A 126 13.80 -11.42 -5.69
C SER A 126 12.88 -10.27 -5.26
N GLY A 127 13.34 -9.40 -4.37
CA GLY A 127 12.49 -8.38 -3.76
C GLY A 127 11.48 -8.95 -2.74
N ARG A 128 11.60 -10.24 -2.37
CA ARG A 128 10.73 -10.95 -1.42
C ARG A 128 11.52 -11.30 -0.16
N ILE A 129 11.00 -10.94 1.00
CA ILE A 129 11.57 -11.34 2.30
C ILE A 129 11.21 -12.81 2.55
N ALA A 130 12.17 -13.64 2.90
CA ALA A 130 11.90 -14.99 3.35
C ALA A 130 11.33 -14.98 4.78
N THR A 131 10.31 -15.78 5.05
CA THR A 131 9.72 -15.92 6.40
C THR A 131 10.78 -16.31 7.42
N GLU A 132 11.68 -17.24 7.04
CA GLU A 132 12.78 -17.72 7.88
C GLU A 132 13.70 -16.59 8.32
N SER A 133 14.00 -15.63 7.43
CA SER A 133 14.85 -14.48 7.75
C SER A 133 14.27 -13.61 8.86
N VAL A 134 12.93 -13.49 8.92
CA VAL A 134 12.24 -12.80 10.01
C VAL A 134 12.32 -13.60 11.30
N LEU A 135 12.06 -14.92 11.22
CA LEU A 135 12.03 -15.81 12.38
C LEU A 135 13.42 -15.92 13.06
N GLU A 136 14.50 -15.96 12.27
CA GLU A 136 15.87 -15.98 12.77
C GLU A 136 16.26 -14.70 13.55
N LYS A 137 15.58 -13.58 13.28
CA LYS A 137 15.80 -12.31 13.96
C LYS A 137 14.91 -12.10 15.18
N LEU A 138 13.93 -12.98 15.42
CA LEU A 138 13.07 -12.87 16.59
C LEU A 138 13.85 -13.03 17.89
N ARG A 139 13.59 -12.14 18.84
CA ARG A 139 14.19 -12.12 20.17
C ARG A 139 13.09 -12.00 21.23
N PRO A 140 13.36 -12.32 22.51
CA PRO A 140 12.39 -12.15 23.58
C PRO A 140 11.89 -10.70 23.74
N ASP A 141 12.71 -9.72 23.38
CA ASP A 141 12.39 -8.29 23.41
C ASP A 141 11.87 -7.74 22.07
N THR A 142 11.61 -8.59 21.08
CA THR A 142 10.99 -8.16 19.81
C THR A 142 9.56 -7.70 20.07
N LEU A 143 9.31 -6.41 19.94
CA LEU A 143 8.02 -5.76 20.09
C LEU A 143 7.12 -6.02 18.89
N LEU A 144 7.66 -5.79 17.69
CA LEU A 144 6.90 -5.65 16.45
C LEU A 144 7.68 -6.19 15.26
N VAL A 145 6.97 -6.90 14.38
CA VAL A 145 7.35 -7.08 12.99
C VAL A 145 6.47 -6.19 12.13
N SER A 146 7.04 -5.45 11.17
CA SER A 146 6.30 -4.63 10.21
C SER A 146 6.74 -5.01 8.80
N LEU A 147 5.82 -5.48 7.95
CA LEU A 147 6.12 -5.89 6.59
C LEU A 147 5.02 -5.40 5.65
N MET A 148 5.40 -4.81 4.51
CA MET A 148 4.42 -4.45 3.50
C MET A 148 3.80 -5.70 2.88
N HIS A 149 2.55 -5.60 2.41
CA HIS A 149 1.87 -6.71 1.73
C HIS A 149 2.36 -6.87 0.28
N VAL A 150 2.39 -5.76 -0.45
CA VAL A 150 2.84 -5.71 -1.84
C VAL A 150 3.75 -4.51 -2.02
N ASN A 151 4.91 -4.73 -2.63
CA ASN A 151 5.83 -3.64 -2.90
C ASN A 151 5.28 -2.71 -4.00
N ASN A 152 5.27 -1.41 -3.72
CA ASN A 152 4.69 -0.41 -4.62
C ASN A 152 5.53 -0.11 -5.86
N GLU A 153 6.78 -0.55 -5.91
CA GLU A 153 7.68 -0.35 -7.04
C GLU A 153 7.77 -1.60 -7.92
N THR A 154 8.01 -2.76 -7.34
CA THR A 154 8.22 -4.02 -8.06
C THR A 154 6.93 -4.84 -8.25
N GLY A 155 5.94 -4.63 -7.39
CA GLY A 155 4.72 -5.44 -7.37
C GLY A 155 4.89 -6.77 -6.64
N VAL A 156 6.06 -7.05 -6.07
CA VAL A 156 6.34 -8.31 -5.37
C VAL A 156 5.49 -8.45 -4.12
N ILE A 157 4.84 -9.60 -3.98
CA ILE A 157 3.97 -9.98 -2.86
C ILE A 157 4.84 -10.53 -1.74
N GLN A 158 4.74 -9.98 -0.54
CA GLN A 158 5.45 -10.45 0.64
C GLN A 158 4.66 -11.56 1.36
N PRO A 159 5.30 -12.48 2.09
CA PRO A 159 4.67 -13.66 2.67
C PRO A 159 3.92 -13.33 3.98
N VAL A 160 3.04 -12.31 3.95
CA VAL A 160 2.40 -11.78 5.17
C VAL A 160 1.43 -12.78 5.82
N ALA A 161 0.74 -13.60 5.02
CA ALA A 161 -0.18 -14.60 5.56
C ALA A 161 0.58 -15.74 6.26
N GLU A 162 1.64 -16.24 5.65
CA GLU A 162 2.52 -17.26 6.23
C GLU A 162 3.18 -16.75 7.51
N LEU A 163 3.78 -15.56 7.46
CA LEU A 163 4.42 -14.95 8.64
C LEU A 163 3.42 -14.69 9.78
N ALA A 164 2.18 -14.33 9.46
CA ALA A 164 1.13 -14.14 10.47
C ALA A 164 0.82 -15.43 11.24
N GLU A 165 0.82 -16.59 10.55
CA GLU A 165 0.62 -17.88 11.18
C GLU A 165 1.81 -18.26 12.08
N GLU A 166 3.04 -18.03 11.62
CA GLU A 166 4.25 -18.30 12.42
C GLU A 166 4.35 -17.41 13.67
N LEU A 167 3.88 -16.17 13.58
CA LEU A 167 3.83 -15.25 14.73
C LEU A 167 2.64 -15.49 15.66
N ARG A 168 1.69 -16.36 15.29
CA ARG A 168 0.49 -16.63 16.07
C ARG A 168 0.87 -17.15 17.46
N GLY A 169 0.31 -16.53 18.50
CA GLY A 169 0.57 -16.91 19.90
C GLY A 169 1.91 -16.46 20.46
N THR A 170 2.78 -15.84 19.66
CA THR A 170 3.99 -15.19 20.17
C THR A 170 3.63 -13.84 20.83
N PRO A 171 4.48 -13.29 21.69
CA PRO A 171 4.26 -11.95 22.23
C PRO A 171 4.53 -10.83 21.20
N THR A 172 5.15 -11.11 20.06
CA THR A 172 5.49 -10.14 19.03
C THR A 172 4.24 -9.72 18.26
N TYR A 173 4.01 -8.42 18.11
CA TYR A 173 2.93 -7.89 17.29
C TYR A 173 3.33 -7.88 15.81
N PHE A 174 2.32 -7.99 14.93
CA PHE A 174 2.54 -7.95 13.50
C PHE A 174 1.71 -6.85 12.84
N HIS A 175 2.40 -5.94 12.14
CA HIS A 175 1.82 -4.86 11.33
C HIS A 175 2.06 -5.12 9.85
N VAL A 176 1.04 -4.88 9.03
CA VAL A 176 1.11 -4.98 7.58
C VAL A 176 0.68 -3.66 6.93
N ASP A 177 1.59 -3.05 6.16
CA ASP A 177 1.21 -1.99 5.22
C ASP A 177 0.54 -2.63 3.99
N ALA A 178 -0.79 -2.61 3.96
CA ALA A 178 -1.60 -3.17 2.89
C ALA A 178 -2.02 -2.14 1.83
N ALA A 179 -1.36 -0.98 1.74
CA ALA A 179 -1.74 0.07 0.81
C ALA A 179 -1.86 -0.41 -0.64
N GLN A 180 -0.97 -1.28 -1.09
CA GLN A 180 -1.01 -1.86 -2.44
C GLN A 180 -1.78 -3.18 -2.52
N GLY A 181 -1.90 -3.94 -1.43
CA GLY A 181 -2.53 -5.27 -1.42
C GLY A 181 -4.03 -5.24 -1.10
N TYR A 182 -4.51 -4.24 -0.33
CA TYR A 182 -5.92 -4.16 0.06
C TYR A 182 -6.86 -4.20 -1.15
N GLY A 183 -7.88 -5.05 -1.07
CA GLY A 183 -8.85 -5.30 -2.12
C GLY A 183 -8.34 -6.17 -3.28
N LYS A 184 -7.02 -6.29 -3.47
CA LYS A 184 -6.39 -7.02 -4.58
C LYS A 184 -6.05 -8.45 -4.19
N LEU A 185 -5.57 -8.65 -2.96
CA LEU A 185 -5.24 -9.93 -2.35
C LEU A 185 -5.98 -10.05 -0.99
N PRO A 186 -7.32 -10.14 -0.99
CA PRO A 186 -8.10 -10.04 0.24
C PRO A 186 -7.90 -11.22 1.20
N GLU A 187 -7.57 -12.40 0.69
CA GLU A 187 -7.44 -13.61 1.52
C GLU A 187 -6.23 -13.53 2.45
N ASP A 188 -5.10 -12.99 1.98
CA ASP A 188 -3.89 -12.83 2.79
C ASP A 188 -4.14 -11.97 4.03
N LEU A 189 -5.01 -10.95 3.89
CA LEU A 189 -5.33 -10.03 4.98
C LEU A 189 -6.32 -10.59 6.00
N LYS A 190 -6.89 -11.79 5.77
CA LYS A 190 -7.70 -12.52 6.75
C LYS A 190 -6.86 -13.32 7.75
N ALA A 191 -5.57 -13.50 7.47
CA ALA A 191 -4.60 -14.11 8.40
C ALA A 191 -4.55 -13.34 9.74
N PRO A 192 -4.01 -13.94 10.82
CA PRO A 192 -4.01 -13.35 12.16
C PRO A 192 -3.00 -12.19 12.33
N ILE A 193 -3.10 -11.19 11.47
CA ILE A 193 -2.31 -9.95 11.50
C ILE A 193 -2.90 -9.02 12.55
N ASP A 194 -2.09 -8.45 13.44
CA ASP A 194 -2.58 -7.58 14.51
C ASP A 194 -3.00 -6.19 14.00
N MET A 195 -2.24 -5.63 13.07
CA MET A 195 -2.50 -4.28 12.54
C MET A 195 -2.37 -4.27 11.01
N ILE A 196 -3.35 -3.64 10.34
CA ILE A 196 -3.36 -3.53 8.87
C ILE A 196 -3.62 -2.07 8.49
N SER A 197 -2.72 -1.49 7.72
CA SER A 197 -2.87 -0.13 7.18
C SER A 197 -3.45 -0.13 5.77
N ILE A 198 -4.50 0.66 5.54
CA ILE A 198 -5.26 0.72 4.29
C ILE A 198 -5.25 2.14 3.73
N SER A 199 -5.10 2.27 2.40
CA SER A 199 -5.16 3.54 1.67
C SER A 199 -6.28 3.53 0.62
N GLY A 200 -7.23 4.45 0.74
CA GLY A 200 -8.41 4.48 -0.15
C GLY A 200 -8.07 4.80 -1.60
N HIS A 201 -7.16 5.74 -1.84
CA HIS A 201 -6.83 6.17 -3.22
C HIS A 201 -6.08 5.13 -4.07
N LYS A 202 -5.80 3.95 -3.52
CA LYS A 202 -5.24 2.80 -4.25
C LYS A 202 -6.31 1.82 -4.74
N VAL A 203 -7.57 2.05 -4.34
CA VAL A 203 -8.72 1.20 -4.71
C VAL A 203 -9.91 2.03 -5.26
N GLY A 204 -9.63 3.19 -5.84
CA GLY A 204 -10.68 4.01 -6.47
C GLY A 204 -11.42 4.97 -5.53
N ALA A 205 -11.02 5.08 -4.26
CA ALA A 205 -11.55 6.07 -3.33
C ALA A 205 -10.84 7.43 -3.48
N PRO A 206 -11.40 8.51 -2.91
CA PRO A 206 -10.73 9.79 -2.84
C PRO A 206 -9.42 9.73 -2.06
N LYS A 207 -8.49 10.64 -2.37
CA LYS A 207 -7.35 10.93 -1.50
C LYS A 207 -7.86 11.51 -0.17
N GLY A 208 -7.10 11.31 0.91
CA GLY A 208 -7.46 11.85 2.22
C GLY A 208 -8.31 10.92 3.09
N VAL A 209 -8.45 9.64 2.72
CA VAL A 209 -9.11 8.62 3.52
C VAL A 209 -8.38 7.29 3.45
N GLY A 210 -8.35 6.61 4.59
CA GLY A 210 -7.84 5.26 4.77
C GLY A 210 -8.38 4.66 6.06
N ALA A 211 -7.81 3.55 6.47
CA ALA A 211 -8.16 2.90 7.73
C ALA A 211 -6.94 2.18 8.33
N LEU A 212 -6.92 2.10 9.66
CA LEU A 212 -6.09 1.19 10.42
C LEU A 212 -6.99 0.13 11.06
N VAL A 213 -6.74 -1.13 10.77
CA VAL A 213 -7.34 -2.25 11.49
C VAL A 213 -6.44 -2.59 12.68
N THR A 214 -7.02 -2.78 13.87
CA THR A 214 -6.30 -3.13 15.10
C THR A 214 -6.99 -4.32 15.75
N ARG A 215 -6.57 -5.53 15.39
CA ARG A 215 -7.20 -6.76 15.89
C ARG A 215 -6.90 -6.98 17.36
N ARG A 216 -7.86 -7.59 18.03
CA ARG A 216 -7.70 -8.01 19.41
C ARG A 216 -7.07 -9.39 19.47
N ARG A 217 -6.21 -9.59 20.47
CA ARG A 217 -5.74 -10.91 20.88
C ARG A 217 -6.63 -11.42 22.02
N GLY A 218 -7.67 -12.19 21.66
CA GLY A 218 -8.73 -12.57 22.60
C GLY A 218 -9.52 -11.36 23.11
N TRP A 219 -9.40 -11.01 24.36
CA TRP A 219 -10.04 -9.85 24.99
C TRP A 219 -9.15 -8.60 24.96
N ASP A 220 -7.85 -8.76 24.76
CA ASP A 220 -6.87 -7.68 24.84
C ASP A 220 -6.85 -6.88 23.54
N LYS A 221 -6.90 -5.56 23.68
CA LYS A 221 -6.73 -4.65 22.57
C LYS A 221 -5.25 -4.54 22.22
N THR A 222 -4.94 -4.31 20.95
CA THR A 222 -3.60 -3.86 20.56
C THR A 222 -3.25 -2.61 21.37
N PRO A 223 -2.12 -2.59 22.11
CA PRO A 223 -1.81 -1.57 23.10
C PRO A 223 -1.27 -0.28 22.49
N LEU A 224 -2.04 0.29 21.56
CA LEU A 224 -1.70 1.55 20.91
C LEU A 224 -2.00 2.74 21.81
N GLU A 225 -1.06 3.66 21.90
CA GLU A 225 -1.28 4.99 22.45
C GLU A 225 -1.47 6.03 21.33
N PRO A 226 -2.27 7.08 21.56
CA PRO A 226 -2.50 8.09 20.54
C PRO A 226 -1.24 8.91 20.28
N ILE A 227 -0.93 9.16 19.01
CA ILE A 227 0.13 10.08 18.56
C ILE A 227 -0.40 11.49 18.30
N MET A 228 -1.73 11.67 18.37
CA MET A 228 -2.45 12.91 18.16
C MET A 228 -3.55 13.03 19.21
N PHE A 229 -3.80 14.24 19.74
CA PHE A 229 -4.72 14.47 20.85
C PHE A 229 -5.91 15.36 20.43
N GLY A 230 -7.11 15.09 20.99
CA GLY A 230 -8.31 15.84 20.67
C GLY A 230 -9.60 15.24 21.25
N GLY A 231 -10.72 15.36 20.55
CA GLY A 231 -12.09 15.12 21.04
C GLY A 231 -12.50 13.65 21.26
N GLY A 232 -11.61 12.68 21.21
CA GLY A 232 -11.89 11.28 21.56
C GLY A 232 -12.56 10.45 20.46
N GLN A 233 -12.71 10.96 19.24
CA GLN A 233 -13.15 10.19 18.09
C GLN A 233 -12.22 9.01 17.83
N GLU A 234 -12.67 8.04 17.05
CA GLU A 234 -11.91 6.83 16.70
C GLU A 234 -11.19 6.23 17.92
N ARG A 235 -11.92 6.10 19.01
CA ARG A 235 -11.44 5.51 20.30
C ARG A 235 -10.24 6.23 20.91
N LYS A 236 -10.14 7.52 20.69
CA LYS A 236 -9.03 8.40 21.10
C LYS A 236 -7.73 8.20 20.33
N LEU A 237 -7.63 7.21 19.44
CA LEU A 237 -6.44 6.97 18.64
C LEU A 237 -6.32 7.94 17.46
N ARG A 238 -7.47 8.35 16.89
CA ARG A 238 -7.51 9.34 15.80
C ARG A 238 -8.61 10.37 16.07
N PRO A 239 -8.34 11.40 16.86
CA PRO A 239 -9.31 12.45 17.14
C PRO A 239 -9.60 13.35 15.93
N GLY A 240 -10.64 14.16 16.02
CA GLY A 240 -11.09 15.08 14.98
C GLY A 240 -12.42 14.65 14.37
N THR A 241 -13.17 15.61 13.86
CA THR A 241 -14.45 15.37 13.18
C THR A 241 -14.27 14.37 12.05
N LEU A 242 -15.12 13.34 12.00
CA LEU A 242 -15.07 12.32 10.97
C LEU A 242 -15.40 12.92 9.60
N ALA A 243 -14.55 12.63 8.62
CA ALA A 243 -14.75 13.03 7.23
C ALA A 243 -15.80 12.12 6.57
N VAL A 244 -17.07 12.22 6.97
CA VAL A 244 -18.16 11.32 6.53
C VAL A 244 -18.19 11.14 5.02
N PRO A 245 -18.10 12.21 4.18
CA PRO A 245 -18.09 12.05 2.73
C PRO A 245 -16.97 11.15 2.22
N LEU A 246 -15.75 11.31 2.76
CA LEU A 246 -14.60 10.52 2.34
C LEU A 246 -14.68 9.08 2.85
N ILE A 247 -15.20 8.86 4.06
CA ILE A 247 -15.46 7.53 4.63
C ILE A 247 -16.48 6.77 3.77
N MET A 248 -17.54 7.44 3.35
CA MET A 248 -18.55 6.85 2.47
C MET A 248 -17.98 6.60 1.07
N GLY A 249 -17.09 7.48 0.59
CA GLY A 249 -16.32 7.24 -0.63
C GLY A 249 -15.42 6.01 -0.55
N LEU A 250 -14.72 5.79 0.58
CA LEU A 250 -13.92 4.58 0.81
C LEU A 250 -14.80 3.33 0.87
N TYR A 251 -15.94 3.40 1.55
CA TYR A 251 -16.92 2.31 1.62
C TYR A 251 -17.41 1.90 0.24
N GLU A 252 -17.87 2.86 -0.56
CA GLU A 252 -18.36 2.58 -1.91
C GLU A 252 -17.24 2.05 -2.82
N ALA A 253 -16.05 2.62 -2.75
CA ALA A 253 -14.89 2.14 -3.50
C ALA A 253 -14.53 0.68 -3.15
N ALA A 254 -14.56 0.31 -1.87
CA ALA A 254 -14.31 -1.06 -1.44
C ALA A 254 -15.35 -2.04 -1.96
N LYS A 255 -16.65 -1.65 -2.00
CA LYS A 255 -17.73 -2.46 -2.59
C LYS A 255 -17.51 -2.67 -4.09
N VAL A 256 -17.33 -1.56 -4.81
CA VAL A 256 -17.08 -1.57 -6.27
C VAL A 256 -15.89 -2.45 -6.61
N PHE A 257 -14.83 -2.35 -5.80
CA PHE A 257 -13.62 -3.13 -6.02
C PHE A 257 -13.86 -4.62 -5.77
N GLN A 258 -14.53 -4.97 -4.67
CA GLN A 258 -14.85 -6.36 -4.33
C GLN A 258 -15.76 -7.01 -5.39
N GLU A 259 -16.77 -6.31 -5.88
CA GLU A 259 -17.67 -6.80 -6.92
C GLU A 259 -16.93 -7.03 -8.25
N GLY A 260 -15.96 -6.19 -8.58
CA GLY A 260 -15.21 -6.25 -9.83
C GLY A 260 -13.95 -7.11 -9.80
N GLN A 261 -13.49 -7.56 -8.62
CA GLN A 261 -12.17 -8.16 -8.43
C GLN A 261 -11.84 -9.33 -9.38
N PRO A 262 -12.70 -10.36 -9.59
CA PRO A 262 -12.36 -11.47 -10.46
C PRO A 262 -12.23 -11.08 -11.94
N ARG A 263 -12.98 -10.07 -12.37
CA ARG A 263 -12.88 -9.52 -13.73
C ARG A 263 -11.61 -8.69 -13.86
N TRP A 264 -11.39 -7.80 -12.91
CA TRP A 264 -10.23 -6.92 -12.86
C TRP A 264 -8.92 -7.71 -12.87
N GLU A 265 -8.81 -8.78 -12.10
CA GLU A 265 -7.61 -9.62 -12.02
C GLU A 265 -7.29 -10.27 -13.38
N ARG A 266 -8.30 -10.88 -14.04
CA ARG A 266 -8.11 -11.47 -15.38
C ARG A 266 -7.67 -10.44 -16.42
N GLU A 267 -8.28 -9.26 -16.42
CA GLU A 267 -7.95 -8.18 -17.35
C GLU A 267 -6.55 -7.61 -17.07
N ALA A 268 -6.15 -7.53 -15.79
CA ALA A 268 -4.81 -7.08 -15.41
C ALA A 268 -3.74 -8.09 -15.87
N LEU A 269 -4.01 -9.39 -15.73
CA LEU A 269 -3.13 -10.45 -16.19
C LEU A 269 -2.98 -10.43 -17.71
N ALA A 270 -4.09 -10.34 -18.46
CA ALA A 270 -4.06 -10.25 -19.91
C ALA A 270 -3.27 -9.03 -20.41
N MET A 271 -3.35 -7.90 -19.70
CA MET A 271 -2.54 -6.72 -20.01
C MET A 271 -1.06 -6.95 -19.76
N ARG A 272 -0.70 -7.64 -18.64
CA ARG A 272 0.69 -8.02 -18.34
C ARG A 272 1.27 -8.90 -19.44
N GLU A 273 0.53 -9.91 -19.89
CA GLU A 273 0.95 -10.81 -20.97
C GLU A 273 1.19 -10.05 -22.27
N ARG A 274 0.27 -9.18 -22.67
CA ARG A 274 0.43 -8.30 -23.85
C ARG A 274 1.65 -7.40 -23.73
N MET A 275 1.86 -6.79 -22.57
CA MET A 275 3.03 -5.94 -22.33
C MET A 275 4.32 -6.73 -22.48
N LEU A 276 4.44 -7.89 -21.82
CA LEU A 276 5.64 -8.72 -21.85
C LEU A 276 5.90 -9.27 -23.27
N ALA A 277 4.86 -9.64 -24.01
CA ALA A 277 5.00 -10.07 -25.41
C ALA A 277 5.55 -8.95 -26.30
N ALA A 278 5.05 -7.73 -26.17
CA ALA A 278 5.56 -6.57 -26.92
C ALA A 278 7.00 -6.23 -26.53
N LEU A 279 7.31 -6.24 -25.22
CA LEU A 279 8.65 -5.97 -24.70
C LEU A 279 9.68 -7.04 -25.10
N GLY A 280 9.25 -8.25 -25.46
CA GLY A 280 10.13 -9.31 -25.97
C GLY A 280 10.93 -8.94 -27.21
N LYS A 281 10.58 -7.83 -27.89
CA LYS A 281 11.35 -7.22 -29.00
C LYS A 281 12.47 -6.29 -28.52
N THR A 282 12.56 -6.02 -27.24
CA THR A 282 13.54 -5.11 -26.61
C THR A 282 14.48 -5.92 -25.71
N ARG A 283 15.58 -5.31 -25.27
CA ARG A 283 16.45 -5.87 -24.25
C ARG A 283 16.07 -5.25 -22.90
N PHE A 284 15.55 -6.06 -22.00
CA PHE A 284 15.10 -5.59 -20.69
C PHE A 284 15.25 -6.66 -19.61
N HIS A 285 15.24 -6.24 -18.37
CA HIS A 285 15.18 -7.08 -17.18
C HIS A 285 13.95 -6.73 -16.37
N ILE A 286 13.25 -7.75 -15.82
CA ILE A 286 12.20 -7.55 -14.81
C ILE A 286 12.90 -7.42 -13.46
N ASN A 287 12.58 -6.37 -12.71
CA ASN A 287 13.10 -6.15 -11.37
C ASN A 287 12.15 -6.75 -10.33
N GLY A 288 12.59 -7.82 -9.67
CA GLY A 288 11.82 -8.57 -8.67
C GLY A 288 11.34 -9.94 -9.15
N ASP A 289 10.69 -10.67 -8.25
CA ASP A 289 10.16 -12.01 -8.49
C ASP A 289 8.89 -11.95 -9.35
N ALA A 290 8.99 -12.39 -10.60
CA ALA A 290 7.88 -12.38 -11.54
C ALA A 290 6.75 -13.36 -11.14
N ASP A 291 7.08 -14.47 -10.46
CA ASP A 291 6.14 -15.53 -10.07
C ASP A 291 5.34 -15.12 -8.82
N HIS A 292 5.92 -14.28 -7.98
CA HIS A 292 5.29 -13.76 -6.76
C HIS A 292 4.98 -12.26 -6.86
N SER A 293 4.43 -11.82 -8.00
CA SER A 293 4.07 -10.41 -8.23
C SER A 293 2.60 -10.25 -8.58
N VAL A 294 2.02 -9.13 -8.16
CA VAL A 294 0.66 -8.75 -8.60
C VAL A 294 0.65 -8.47 -10.11
N PRO A 295 -0.41 -8.82 -10.83
CA PRO A 295 -0.43 -8.71 -12.29
C PRO A 295 -0.41 -7.27 -12.81
N HIS A 296 -0.78 -6.30 -12.02
CA HIS A 296 -0.99 -4.89 -12.41
C HIS A 296 0.18 -3.95 -12.09
N ILE A 297 1.29 -4.46 -11.60
CA ILE A 297 2.55 -3.70 -11.40
C ILE A 297 3.67 -4.48 -12.08
N LEU A 298 4.44 -3.79 -12.91
CA LEU A 298 5.60 -4.33 -13.59
C LEU A 298 6.74 -3.30 -13.49
N ASN A 299 7.87 -3.70 -12.94
CA ASN A 299 9.08 -2.90 -12.91
C ASN A 299 10.12 -3.51 -13.85
N VAL A 300 10.63 -2.72 -14.78
CA VAL A 300 11.62 -3.16 -15.76
C VAL A 300 12.75 -2.15 -15.90
N THR A 301 13.93 -2.65 -16.22
CA THR A 301 15.06 -1.81 -16.67
C THR A 301 15.41 -2.21 -18.11
N PHE A 302 15.49 -1.22 -18.99
CA PHE A 302 15.88 -1.41 -20.39
C PHE A 302 17.39 -1.24 -20.54
N ASP A 303 18.06 -2.19 -21.19
CA ASP A 303 19.50 -2.17 -21.37
C ASP A 303 19.95 -0.93 -22.17
N GLY A 304 20.90 -0.21 -21.61
CA GLY A 304 21.49 0.97 -22.25
C GLY A 304 20.59 2.19 -22.34
N LEU A 305 19.40 2.17 -21.73
CA LEU A 305 18.49 3.32 -21.71
C LEU A 305 18.48 4.02 -20.34
N ASN A 306 18.41 5.33 -20.40
CA ASN A 306 18.08 6.14 -19.25
C ASN A 306 16.55 6.24 -19.13
N ALA A 307 16.01 5.88 -17.95
CA ALA A 307 14.58 5.84 -17.71
C ALA A 307 13.89 7.21 -17.85
N GLU A 308 14.55 8.30 -17.43
CA GLU A 308 13.99 9.65 -17.55
C GLU A 308 13.90 10.09 -19.01
N ALA A 309 14.96 9.82 -19.81
CA ALA A 309 14.96 10.10 -21.23
C ALA A 309 13.83 9.35 -21.95
N LEU A 310 13.60 8.09 -21.56
CA LEU A 310 12.49 7.29 -22.09
C LEU A 310 11.14 7.89 -21.69
N ILE A 311 10.93 8.25 -20.40
CA ILE A 311 9.69 8.89 -19.92
C ILE A 311 9.40 10.17 -20.72
N VAL A 312 10.40 11.03 -20.92
CA VAL A 312 10.25 12.26 -21.71
C VAL A 312 9.86 11.94 -23.16
N ARG A 313 10.42 10.88 -23.73
CA ARG A 313 10.16 10.47 -25.12
C ARG A 313 8.75 9.94 -25.32
N VAL A 314 8.19 9.24 -24.32
CA VAL A 314 6.87 8.59 -24.41
C VAL A 314 5.74 9.36 -23.72
N LYS A 315 6.01 10.53 -23.16
CA LYS A 315 5.06 11.31 -22.33
C LYS A 315 3.72 11.62 -23.02
N ASP A 316 3.70 11.67 -24.34
CA ASP A 316 2.49 11.95 -25.13
C ASP A 316 1.70 10.66 -25.45
N GLN A 317 2.28 9.49 -25.18
CA GLN A 317 1.68 8.16 -25.37
C GLN A 317 1.20 7.59 -24.03
N VAL A 318 2.06 7.64 -23.01
CA VAL A 318 1.82 6.97 -21.73
C VAL A 318 2.40 7.74 -20.54
N ALA A 319 1.65 7.77 -19.44
CA ALA A 319 2.13 8.24 -18.14
C ALA A 319 2.63 7.05 -17.33
N VAL A 320 3.93 7.01 -17.06
CA VAL A 320 4.64 6.00 -16.26
C VAL A 320 5.55 6.69 -15.26
N ALA A 321 6.07 5.95 -14.28
CA ALA A 321 6.94 6.51 -13.25
C ALA A 321 8.24 5.72 -13.12
N THR A 322 9.32 6.39 -12.69
CA THR A 322 10.42 5.71 -11.99
C THR A 322 9.96 5.34 -10.59
N GLY A 323 10.46 4.25 -10.01
CA GLY A 323 10.07 3.79 -8.66
C GLY A 323 10.14 4.88 -7.58
N SER A 324 11.11 5.79 -7.69
CA SER A 324 11.37 6.89 -6.76
C SER A 324 10.49 8.15 -6.94
N ALA A 325 9.53 8.14 -7.87
CA ALA A 325 8.74 9.34 -8.25
C ALA A 325 7.91 9.98 -7.10
N CYS A 326 7.76 9.32 -5.96
CA CYS A 326 7.05 9.88 -4.79
C CYS A 326 7.87 10.85 -3.94
N THR A 327 9.14 11.08 -4.25
CA THR A 327 10.06 11.83 -3.37
C THR A 327 10.71 13.06 -3.99
N SER A 328 9.96 13.86 -4.81
CA SER A 328 10.34 15.27 -5.06
C SER A 328 11.71 15.58 -5.69
N ALA A 329 11.83 16.75 -6.21
CA ALA A 329 12.94 17.73 -6.48
C ALA A 329 14.41 17.27 -6.59
N SER A 330 14.84 16.09 -6.16
CA SER A 330 16.19 15.56 -6.36
C SER A 330 16.15 14.13 -6.88
N TYR A 331 16.90 13.87 -7.92
CA TYR A 331 17.14 12.52 -8.44
C TYR A 331 17.85 11.68 -7.38
N THR A 332 17.12 10.74 -6.79
CA THR A 332 17.69 9.72 -5.91
C THR A 332 17.34 8.36 -6.45
N PRO A 333 18.30 7.41 -6.47
CA PRO A 333 18.03 6.02 -6.84
C PRO A 333 16.86 5.44 -6.06
N SER A 334 16.15 4.48 -6.64
CA SER A 334 15.15 3.73 -5.89
C SER A 334 15.81 3.01 -4.72
N HIS A 335 15.40 3.35 -3.48
CA HIS A 335 15.87 2.65 -2.30
C HIS A 335 15.47 1.18 -2.30
N VAL A 336 14.34 0.83 -2.95
CA VAL A 336 13.86 -0.55 -3.11
C VAL A 336 14.83 -1.34 -3.98
N LEU A 337 15.13 -0.86 -5.19
CA LEU A 337 16.01 -1.55 -6.12
C LEU A 337 17.47 -1.62 -5.61
N THR A 338 17.89 -0.58 -4.87
CA THR A 338 19.19 -0.56 -4.17
C THR A 338 19.24 -1.62 -3.06
N ALA A 339 18.20 -1.69 -2.21
CA ALA A 339 18.10 -2.68 -1.13
C ALA A 339 17.98 -4.12 -1.65
N MET A 340 17.50 -4.30 -2.88
CA MET A 340 17.53 -5.61 -3.57
C MET A 340 18.93 -6.02 -4.02
N GLY A 341 19.93 -5.15 -3.92
CA GLY A 341 21.31 -5.42 -4.37
C GLY A 341 21.48 -5.30 -5.88
N LEU A 342 20.58 -4.62 -6.58
CA LEU A 342 20.73 -4.40 -8.01
C LEU A 342 21.85 -3.38 -8.29
N PRO A 343 22.65 -3.58 -9.37
CA PRO A 343 23.68 -2.62 -9.77
C PRO A 343 23.11 -1.20 -9.97
N ASP A 344 23.90 -0.17 -9.69
CA ASP A 344 23.49 1.24 -9.81
C ASP A 344 22.87 1.57 -11.16
N GLY A 345 23.42 1.03 -12.26
CA GLY A 345 22.90 1.22 -13.62
C GLY A 345 21.49 0.65 -13.81
N VAL A 346 21.09 -0.36 -13.02
CA VAL A 346 19.75 -0.96 -13.02
C VAL A 346 18.86 -0.20 -12.04
N ALA A 347 19.32 0.00 -10.81
CA ALA A 347 18.55 0.64 -9.75
C ALA A 347 18.14 2.09 -10.11
N ASN A 348 18.99 2.81 -10.83
CA ASN A 348 18.72 4.16 -11.31
C ASN A 348 17.77 4.24 -12.52
N ASN A 349 17.61 3.14 -13.25
CA ASN A 349 16.85 3.12 -14.51
C ASN A 349 15.62 2.20 -14.48
N GLY A 350 15.19 1.79 -13.27
CA GLY A 350 13.95 1.05 -13.10
C GLY A 350 12.73 1.89 -13.50
N LEU A 351 11.94 1.38 -14.44
CA LEU A 351 10.69 1.99 -14.90
C LEU A 351 9.52 1.17 -14.41
N ARG A 352 8.59 1.79 -13.68
CA ARG A 352 7.38 1.15 -13.19
C ARG A 352 6.19 1.44 -14.09
N PHE A 353 5.55 0.38 -14.53
CA PHE A 353 4.22 0.39 -15.13
C PHE A 353 3.22 -0.15 -14.12
N SER A 354 2.10 0.52 -13.98
CA SER A 354 1.01 0.00 -13.15
C SER A 354 -0.35 0.43 -13.71
N TRP A 355 -1.30 -0.49 -13.78
CA TRP A 355 -2.54 -0.28 -14.51
C TRP A 355 -3.79 -0.80 -13.82
N PHE A 356 -4.89 -0.13 -14.11
CA PHE A 356 -6.23 -0.65 -13.95
C PHE A 356 -6.82 -0.89 -15.35
N PRO A 357 -7.41 -2.03 -15.62
CA PRO A 357 -7.88 -2.40 -16.97
C PRO A 357 -8.77 -1.33 -17.62
N SER A 358 -9.68 -0.74 -16.88
CA SER A 358 -10.57 0.32 -17.34
C SER A 358 -9.88 1.65 -17.71
N GLN A 359 -8.59 1.79 -17.39
CA GLN A 359 -7.83 3.04 -17.58
C GLN A 359 -6.77 2.93 -18.69
N VAL A 360 -6.61 1.76 -19.31
CA VAL A 360 -5.55 1.46 -20.28
C VAL A 360 -6.09 1.03 -21.65
N ALA A 361 -7.37 1.27 -21.94
CA ALA A 361 -7.99 0.87 -23.18
C ALA A 361 -7.29 1.44 -24.44
N ASP A 362 -6.71 2.64 -24.34
CA ASP A 362 -6.06 3.35 -25.42
C ASP A 362 -4.52 3.10 -25.46
N PHE A 363 -3.98 2.22 -24.61
CA PHE A 363 -2.54 1.93 -24.60
C PHE A 363 -2.19 0.82 -25.58
N ASP A 364 -1.22 1.13 -26.47
CA ASP A 364 -0.64 0.17 -27.40
C ASP A 364 0.78 -0.23 -26.94
N PRO A 365 0.95 -1.44 -26.36
CA PRO A 365 2.26 -1.94 -25.94
C PRO A 365 3.25 -2.11 -27.10
N GLU A 366 2.78 -2.40 -28.33
CA GLU A 366 3.62 -2.59 -29.50
C GLU A 366 4.23 -1.26 -29.97
N GLU A 367 3.45 -0.17 -29.99
CA GLU A 367 3.95 1.17 -30.31
C GLU A 367 4.98 1.64 -29.28
N PHE A 368 4.70 1.37 -27.99
CA PHE A 368 5.65 1.65 -26.91
C PHE A 368 6.96 0.87 -27.10
N ALA A 369 6.89 -0.45 -27.31
CA ALA A 369 8.07 -1.31 -27.54
C ALA A 369 8.87 -0.88 -28.78
N ALA A 370 8.20 -0.49 -29.87
CA ALA A 370 8.85 0.04 -31.06
C ALA A 370 9.62 1.35 -30.76
N THR A 371 9.12 2.17 -29.83
CA THR A 371 9.83 3.38 -29.39
C THR A 371 11.07 3.01 -28.58
N VAL A 372 10.97 2.02 -27.68
CA VAL A 372 12.12 1.51 -26.92
C VAL A 372 13.20 0.98 -27.85
N VAL A 373 12.83 0.13 -28.83
CA VAL A 373 13.79 -0.42 -29.82
C VAL A 373 14.55 0.68 -30.55
N ARG A 374 13.85 1.75 -30.98
CA ARG A 374 14.51 2.87 -31.65
C ARG A 374 15.48 3.67 -30.76
N MET A 375 15.31 3.62 -29.46
CA MET A 375 16.16 4.31 -28.49
C MET A 375 17.29 3.44 -27.96
N GLN A 376 17.16 2.13 -28.01
CA GLN A 376 18.23 1.22 -27.55
C GLN A 376 19.44 1.30 -28.50
N PRO A 377 20.66 1.39 -27.96
CA PRO A 377 21.87 1.29 -28.78
C PRO A 377 21.92 -0.10 -29.44
N ASP A 378 22.62 -0.20 -30.59
CA ASP A 378 22.90 -1.48 -31.21
C ASP A 378 23.57 -2.43 -30.18
N ALA A 379 23.29 -3.72 -30.29
CA ALA A 379 23.97 -4.70 -29.45
C ALA A 379 25.49 -4.61 -29.69
N PRO A 380 26.32 -4.68 -28.63
CA PRO A 380 27.77 -4.64 -28.76
C PRO A 380 28.34 -5.80 -29.58
#